data_1f9002739d70713092a855b6d31507f0
#
_entry.id   1f9002739d70713092a855b6d31507f0
#
_cell.length_a   1.000
_cell.length_b   1.000
_cell.length_c   1.000
_cell.angle_alpha   90.00
_cell.angle_beta   90.00
_cell.angle_gamma   90.00
#
_symmetry.space_group_name_H-M   'P 1'
#
loop_
_entity.id
_entity.type
_entity.pdbx_description
1 polymer ?
#
loop_
_entity_poly.entity_id
_entity_poly.type
_entity_poly.pdbx_seq_one_letter_code
_entity_poly.pdbx_strand_id
1 'polypeptide(L)'
;MKTSEKLKIKLQELGQRFYAGDNISNVLEDGDKQKLIDELVPAFEAVLQGLVIDVDNDPNSKDTPRRLAKMYINEIMSGRYLDMPNPNSFPNYVEGGYEGMLVVRSELKSMCSHHHQPVAGIAYIGLIAGDKLLGLSKYTRIAQWCARRGTLQEELNVMIANEIQRQCETEHVGVYIQATHGCCENRGIMAHSSLTQTTVLR
;
A
#
# COMPACT_ATOMS: atom_id res chain seq x y z
N MET A 1 11.93 2.68 25.99
CA MET A 1 11.65 3.38 24.70
C MET A 1 10.74 2.47 23.89
N LYS A 2 9.66 3.00 23.34
CA LYS A 2 8.75 2.27 22.44
C LYS A 2 9.43 1.90 21.12
N THR A 3 8.99 0.81 20.49
CA THR A 3 9.51 0.40 19.17
C THR A 3 9.24 1.45 18.11
N SER A 4 8.06 2.06 18.14
CA SER A 4 7.70 3.16 17.22
C SER A 4 8.63 4.37 17.35
N GLU A 5 9.07 4.71 18.56
CA GLU A 5 10.05 5.79 18.81
C GLU A 5 11.44 5.39 18.29
N LYS A 6 11.90 4.17 18.58
CA LYS A 6 13.18 3.62 18.07
C LYS A 6 13.24 3.69 16.54
N LEU A 7 12.20 3.22 15.86
CA LEU A 7 12.14 3.23 14.40
C LEU A 7 12.13 4.65 13.83
N LYS A 8 11.40 5.57 14.46
CA LYS A 8 11.39 6.97 14.07
C LYS A 8 12.78 7.60 14.16
N ILE A 9 13.52 7.34 15.23
CA ILE A 9 14.90 7.84 15.41
C ILE A 9 15.80 7.26 14.30
N LYS A 10 15.75 5.95 14.06
CA LYS A 10 16.54 5.32 12.98
C LYS A 10 16.28 5.95 11.60
N LEU A 11 15.00 6.21 11.28
CA LEU A 11 14.62 6.84 10.00
C LEU A 11 15.15 8.27 9.91
N GLN A 12 15.10 9.03 11.00
CA GLN A 12 15.64 10.38 11.07
C GLN A 12 17.17 10.41 10.92
N GLU A 13 17.88 9.49 11.58
CA GLU A 13 19.35 9.35 11.46
C GLU A 13 19.79 8.99 10.04
N LEU A 14 18.97 8.21 9.31
CA LEU A 14 19.20 7.90 7.90
C LEU A 14 18.78 9.01 6.93
N GLY A 15 18.20 10.11 7.43
CA GLY A 15 17.59 11.13 6.57
C GLY A 15 16.45 10.61 5.70
N GLN A 16 15.86 9.48 6.08
CA GLN A 16 14.81 8.82 5.33
C GLN A 16 13.44 9.41 5.69
N ARG A 17 12.68 9.79 4.67
CA ARG A 17 11.28 10.18 4.83
C ARG A 17 10.43 8.99 5.28
N PHE A 18 9.40 9.24 6.09
CA PHE A 18 8.48 8.22 6.59
C PHE A 18 7.01 8.68 6.58
N TYR A 19 6.58 9.28 5.47
CA TYR A 19 5.18 9.61 5.22
C TYR A 19 4.32 8.35 5.08
N ALA A 20 3.00 8.49 5.05
CA ALA A 20 2.07 7.35 5.00
C ALA A 20 2.38 6.38 3.84
N GLY A 21 2.66 6.90 2.65
CA GLY A 21 3.01 6.11 1.45
C GLY A 21 4.41 5.49 1.43
N ASP A 22 5.28 5.84 2.40
CA ASP A 22 6.66 5.33 2.38
C ASP A 22 6.75 3.91 2.95
N ASN A 23 7.64 3.10 2.39
CA ASN A 23 8.04 1.83 2.96
C ASN A 23 9.17 2.07 3.98
N ILE A 24 9.11 1.39 5.11
CA ILE A 24 10.09 1.46 6.19
C ILE A 24 10.64 0.09 6.60
N SER A 25 10.48 -0.92 5.74
CA SER A 25 10.90 -2.29 6.06
C SER A 25 12.40 -2.40 6.35
N ASN A 26 13.21 -1.57 5.69
CA ASN A 26 14.66 -1.55 5.82
C ASN A 26 15.20 -1.21 7.22
N VAL A 27 14.40 -0.64 8.09
CA VAL A 27 14.79 -0.30 9.48
C VAL A 27 14.17 -1.22 10.53
N LEU A 28 13.26 -2.13 10.12
CA LEU A 28 12.66 -3.10 11.03
C LEU A 28 13.61 -4.26 11.33
N GLU A 29 13.53 -4.73 12.57
CA GLU A 29 14.17 -5.95 13.05
C GLU A 29 13.13 -7.04 13.29
N ASP A 30 13.59 -8.29 13.46
CA ASP A 30 12.70 -9.39 13.79
C ASP A 30 11.90 -9.11 15.06
N GLY A 31 10.60 -9.34 14.99
CA GLY A 31 9.68 -9.09 16.09
C GLY A 31 9.18 -7.65 16.22
N ASP A 32 9.73 -6.66 15.49
CA ASP A 32 9.31 -5.26 15.64
C ASP A 32 7.85 -5.04 15.21
N LYS A 33 7.37 -5.76 14.20
CA LYS A 33 5.93 -5.68 13.82
C LYS A 33 5.01 -6.13 14.95
N GLN A 34 5.36 -7.20 15.68
CA GLN A 34 4.56 -7.63 16.82
C GLN A 34 4.57 -6.60 17.94
N LYS A 35 5.73 -6.01 18.25
CA LYS A 35 5.84 -4.92 19.24
C LYS A 35 5.03 -3.70 18.85
N LEU A 36 5.03 -3.31 17.55
CA LEU A 36 4.18 -2.22 17.05
C LEU A 36 2.68 -2.54 17.22
N ILE A 37 2.26 -3.79 16.98
CA ILE A 37 0.89 -4.23 17.24
C ILE A 37 0.57 -4.04 18.73
N ASP A 38 1.44 -4.50 19.62
CA ASP A 38 1.21 -4.42 21.06
C ASP A 38 1.20 -2.96 21.57
N GLU A 39 1.97 -2.08 20.96
CA GLU A 39 1.94 -0.62 21.22
C GLU A 39 0.65 0.06 20.72
N LEU A 40 0.05 -0.43 19.63
CA LEU A 40 -1.18 0.13 19.06
C LEU A 40 -2.44 -0.29 19.83
N VAL A 41 -2.43 -1.45 20.49
CA VAL A 41 -3.62 -1.95 21.23
C VAL A 41 -4.17 -0.91 22.20
N PRO A 42 -3.38 -0.35 23.15
CA PRO A 42 -3.91 0.65 24.08
C PRO A 42 -4.35 1.95 23.41
N ALA A 43 -3.79 2.31 22.25
CA ALA A 43 -4.24 3.48 21.51
C ALA A 43 -5.65 3.26 20.90
N PHE A 44 -5.89 2.10 20.30
CA PHE A 44 -7.22 1.74 19.79
C PHE A 44 -8.25 1.56 20.91
N GLU A 45 -7.84 1.02 22.06
CA GLU A 45 -8.70 0.95 23.25
C GLU A 45 -9.13 2.33 23.71
N ALA A 46 -8.19 3.29 23.80
CA ALA A 46 -8.49 4.68 24.13
C ALA A 46 -9.45 5.33 23.12
N VAL A 47 -9.34 5.02 21.83
CA VAL A 47 -10.29 5.50 20.81
C VAL A 47 -11.70 4.96 21.08
N LEU A 48 -11.85 3.66 21.35
CA LEU A 48 -13.17 3.05 21.63
C LEU A 48 -13.77 3.59 22.92
N GLN A 49 -12.97 3.75 23.97
CA GLN A 49 -13.41 4.39 25.23
C GLN A 49 -13.84 5.84 25.00
N GLY A 50 -13.13 6.59 24.16
CA GLY A 50 -13.53 7.95 23.77
C GLY A 50 -14.84 8.01 22.98
N LEU A 51 -15.20 6.91 22.30
CA LEU A 51 -16.52 6.73 21.65
C LEU A 51 -17.60 6.22 22.62
N VAL A 52 -17.27 6.09 23.91
CA VAL A 52 -18.15 5.58 24.98
C VAL A 52 -18.57 4.12 24.73
N ILE A 53 -17.67 3.31 24.18
CA ILE A 53 -17.87 1.88 24.00
C ILE A 53 -17.26 1.13 25.19
N ASP A 54 -18.07 0.31 25.86
CA ASP A 54 -17.64 -0.52 26.98
C ASP A 54 -16.93 -1.78 26.47
N VAL A 55 -15.63 -1.65 26.18
CA VAL A 55 -14.82 -2.74 25.64
C VAL A 55 -14.61 -3.89 26.63
N ASP A 56 -14.79 -3.66 27.92
CA ASP A 56 -14.59 -4.68 28.96
C ASP A 56 -15.77 -5.66 29.03
N ASN A 57 -16.99 -5.15 28.87
CA ASN A 57 -18.21 -5.92 29.05
C ASN A 57 -18.94 -6.25 27.73
N ASP A 58 -18.67 -5.50 26.62
CA ASP A 58 -19.24 -5.82 25.32
C ASP A 58 -18.47 -7.00 24.67
N PRO A 59 -19.10 -8.19 24.56
CA PRO A 59 -18.44 -9.37 23.99
C PRO A 59 -18.04 -9.21 22.52
N ASN A 60 -18.65 -8.28 21.79
CA ASN A 60 -18.34 -8.03 20.38
C ASN A 60 -17.15 -7.08 20.22
N SER A 61 -16.96 -6.15 21.14
CA SER A 61 -15.93 -5.12 21.10
C SER A 61 -14.66 -5.44 21.88
N LYS A 62 -14.70 -6.42 22.79
CA LYS A 62 -13.60 -6.79 23.70
C LYS A 62 -12.25 -6.98 22.99
N ASP A 63 -12.22 -7.66 21.85
CA ASP A 63 -11.00 -7.93 21.09
C ASP A 63 -10.73 -6.89 19.98
N THR A 64 -11.59 -5.91 19.81
CA THR A 64 -11.51 -4.93 18.71
C THR A 64 -10.20 -4.14 18.71
N PRO A 65 -9.65 -3.67 19.84
CA PRO A 65 -8.36 -2.97 19.85
C PRO A 65 -7.23 -3.80 19.22
N ARG A 66 -7.14 -5.08 19.58
CA ARG A 66 -6.12 -5.98 19.02
C ARG A 66 -6.38 -6.35 17.56
N ARG A 67 -7.65 -6.52 17.18
CA ARG A 67 -8.02 -6.77 15.78
C ARG A 67 -7.64 -5.60 14.89
N LEU A 68 -7.91 -4.36 15.32
CA LEU A 68 -7.53 -3.15 14.60
C LEU A 68 -6.01 -3.03 14.48
N ALA A 69 -5.26 -3.22 15.57
CA ALA A 69 -3.81 -3.15 15.56
C ALA A 69 -3.19 -4.16 14.56
N LYS A 70 -3.66 -5.41 14.58
CA LYS A 70 -3.22 -6.44 13.63
C LYS A 70 -3.60 -6.09 12.19
N MET A 71 -4.81 -5.62 11.95
CA MET A 71 -5.30 -5.22 10.63
C MET A 71 -4.41 -4.13 10.04
N TYR A 72 -4.09 -3.09 10.81
CA TYR A 72 -3.21 -2.02 10.33
C TYR A 72 -1.83 -2.51 9.94
N ILE A 73 -1.15 -3.25 10.80
CA ILE A 73 0.25 -3.66 10.58
C ILE A 73 0.35 -4.80 9.55
N ASN A 74 -0.52 -5.81 9.61
CA ASN A 74 -0.34 -7.02 8.84
C ASN A 74 -1.15 -7.07 7.53
N GLU A 75 -2.17 -6.19 7.38
CA GLU A 75 -3.10 -6.27 6.27
C GLU A 75 -3.13 -4.97 5.46
N ILE A 76 -3.85 -3.95 5.94
CA ILE A 76 -4.15 -2.74 5.14
C ILE A 76 -2.95 -1.83 4.91
N MET A 77 -1.95 -1.84 5.80
CA MET A 77 -0.68 -1.11 5.64
C MET A 77 0.54 -2.04 5.57
N SER A 78 0.35 -3.31 5.26
CA SER A 78 1.43 -4.31 5.25
C SER A 78 2.56 -3.96 4.27
N GLY A 79 2.28 -3.31 3.14
CA GLY A 79 3.28 -2.85 2.18
C GLY A 79 4.22 -1.77 2.72
N ARG A 80 3.87 -1.14 3.86
CA ARG A 80 4.75 -0.23 4.58
C ARG A 80 5.85 -0.95 5.35
N TYR A 81 5.55 -2.17 5.83
CA TYR A 81 6.37 -2.95 6.76
C TYR A 81 6.99 -4.21 6.15
N LEU A 82 6.68 -4.50 4.89
CA LEU A 82 7.21 -5.65 4.16
C LEU A 82 8.10 -5.17 3.03
N ASP A 83 9.16 -5.92 2.79
CA ASP A 83 9.99 -5.74 1.62
C ASP A 83 9.18 -5.93 0.34
N MET A 84 9.64 -5.29 -0.72
CA MET A 84 9.05 -5.48 -2.03
C MET A 84 9.11 -6.96 -2.43
N PRO A 85 8.02 -7.51 -2.97
CA PRO A 85 8.05 -8.87 -3.49
C PRO A 85 9.16 -9.02 -4.52
N ASN A 86 10.07 -10.00 -4.33
CA ASN A 86 11.18 -10.23 -5.24
C ASN A 86 10.67 -10.39 -6.69
N PRO A 87 10.97 -9.46 -7.59
CA PRO A 87 10.56 -9.56 -8.97
C PRO A 87 11.56 -10.46 -9.70
N ASN A 88 11.19 -11.69 -10.00
CA ASN A 88 11.99 -12.46 -10.94
C ASN A 88 11.85 -11.80 -12.31
N SER A 89 12.84 -11.01 -12.68
CA SER A 89 13.01 -10.48 -14.03
C SER A 89 13.76 -11.48 -14.90
N PHE A 90 13.50 -11.47 -16.17
CA PHE A 90 14.21 -12.23 -17.18
C PHE A 90 14.46 -11.36 -18.41
N PRO A 91 15.51 -11.62 -19.16
CA PRO A 91 15.79 -10.89 -20.39
C PRO A 91 14.68 -11.05 -21.41
N ASN A 92 14.50 -10.04 -22.24
CA ASN A 92 13.55 -10.05 -23.34
C ASN A 92 14.13 -10.81 -24.53
N TYR A 93 14.01 -12.14 -24.55
CA TYR A 93 14.70 -13.06 -25.48
C TYR A 93 14.01 -13.32 -26.80
N VAL A 94 12.83 -12.76 -27.05
CA VAL A 94 12.21 -12.89 -28.38
C VAL A 94 13.17 -12.31 -29.41
N GLU A 95 13.43 -13.00 -30.54
CA GLU A 95 14.28 -12.48 -31.60
C GLU A 95 13.79 -11.09 -32.03
N GLY A 96 14.65 -10.08 -31.90
CA GLY A 96 14.27 -8.68 -32.02
C GLY A 96 13.66 -8.04 -30.75
N GLY A 97 13.47 -8.79 -29.67
CA GLY A 97 12.77 -8.34 -28.45
C GLY A 97 11.24 -8.32 -28.60
N TYR A 98 10.52 -8.26 -27.48
CA TYR A 98 9.10 -7.95 -27.50
C TYR A 98 8.94 -6.42 -27.48
N GLU A 99 8.57 -5.85 -28.61
CA GLU A 99 8.42 -4.39 -28.79
C GLU A 99 6.98 -3.91 -28.60
N GLY A 100 6.05 -4.83 -28.33
CA GLY A 100 4.65 -4.51 -28.11
C GLY A 100 4.38 -3.92 -26.73
N MET A 101 3.20 -3.32 -26.58
CA MET A 101 2.71 -2.89 -25.27
C MET A 101 2.18 -4.08 -24.49
N LEU A 102 2.79 -4.38 -23.34
CA LEU A 102 2.23 -5.31 -22.36
C LEU A 102 1.26 -4.55 -21.45
N VAL A 103 0.03 -5.04 -21.31
CA VAL A 103 -0.94 -4.45 -20.40
C VAL A 103 -1.39 -5.50 -19.38
N VAL A 104 -1.25 -5.17 -18.09
CA VAL A 104 -1.69 -6.02 -16.99
C VAL A 104 -2.81 -5.31 -16.24
N ARG A 105 -3.95 -6.01 -16.07
CA ARG A 105 -5.05 -5.57 -15.22
C ARG A 105 -4.86 -6.16 -13.82
N SER A 106 -4.88 -5.32 -12.80
CA SER A 106 -4.72 -5.72 -11.40
C SER A 106 -5.86 -5.16 -10.55
N GLU A 107 -6.47 -5.99 -9.72
CA GLU A 107 -7.36 -5.50 -8.68
C GLU A 107 -6.53 -4.79 -7.60
N LEU A 108 -7.02 -3.64 -7.14
CA LEU A 108 -6.41 -2.86 -6.08
C LEU A 108 -7.34 -2.76 -4.87
N LYS A 109 -6.74 -2.98 -3.71
CA LYS A 109 -7.33 -2.61 -2.41
C LYS A 109 -6.31 -1.76 -1.66
N SER A 110 -6.66 -0.52 -1.41
CA SER A 110 -5.82 0.46 -0.73
C SER A 110 -6.62 1.12 0.40
N MET A 111 -5.99 2.04 1.06
CA MET A 111 -6.60 2.85 2.10
C MET A 111 -6.21 4.31 1.88
N CYS A 112 -7.19 5.20 1.87
CA CYS A 112 -6.97 6.63 1.78
C CYS A 112 -6.27 7.15 3.04
N SER A 113 -5.16 7.87 2.89
CA SER A 113 -4.41 8.45 4.01
C SER A 113 -5.17 9.50 4.81
N HIS A 114 -6.20 10.16 4.23
CA HIS A 114 -6.94 11.22 4.90
C HIS A 114 -7.88 10.74 6.00
N HIS A 115 -8.64 9.69 5.75
CA HIS A 115 -9.69 9.21 6.67
C HIS A 115 -9.57 7.74 7.00
N HIS A 116 -8.50 7.07 6.53
CA HIS A 116 -8.28 5.64 6.68
C HIS A 116 -9.49 4.79 6.23
N GLN A 117 -10.21 5.27 5.20
CA GLN A 117 -11.29 4.54 4.58
C GLN A 117 -10.78 3.74 3.37
N PRO A 118 -11.41 2.59 3.06
CA PRO A 118 -10.97 1.74 1.97
C PRO A 118 -11.06 2.45 0.62
N VAL A 119 -10.11 2.13 -0.25
CA VAL A 119 -10.12 2.45 -1.68
C VAL A 119 -10.09 1.14 -2.42
N ALA A 120 -11.07 0.89 -3.27
CA ALA A 120 -11.19 -0.35 -4.03
C ALA A 120 -11.37 -0.06 -5.52
N GLY A 121 -10.59 -0.76 -6.35
CA GLY A 121 -10.65 -0.51 -7.78
C GLY A 121 -9.75 -1.42 -8.59
N ILE A 122 -9.40 -0.94 -9.77
CA ILE A 122 -8.62 -1.66 -10.77
C ILE A 122 -7.48 -0.74 -11.24
N ALA A 123 -6.28 -1.29 -11.35
CA ALA A 123 -5.17 -0.66 -12.06
C ALA A 123 -4.94 -1.38 -13.39
N TYR A 124 -4.70 -0.60 -14.43
CA TYR A 124 -4.14 -1.06 -15.70
C TYR A 124 -2.70 -0.54 -15.76
N ILE A 125 -1.76 -1.46 -15.87
CA ILE A 125 -0.33 -1.19 -15.93
C ILE A 125 0.10 -1.54 -17.36
N GLY A 126 0.42 -0.52 -18.14
CA GLY A 126 0.92 -0.67 -19.50
C GLY A 126 2.41 -0.37 -19.55
N LEU A 127 3.19 -1.15 -20.28
CA LEU A 127 4.59 -0.85 -20.53
C LEU A 127 5.01 -1.34 -21.92
N ILE A 128 5.94 -0.63 -22.51
CA ILE A 128 6.74 -1.14 -23.62
C ILE A 128 7.99 -1.73 -22.99
N ALA A 129 8.23 -3.02 -23.24
CA ALA A 129 9.34 -3.72 -22.61
C ALA A 129 10.67 -3.12 -23.08
N GLY A 130 11.58 -2.95 -22.13
CA GLY A 130 13.01 -2.73 -22.39
C GLY A 130 13.75 -4.06 -22.49
N ASP A 131 14.95 -4.09 -21.93
CA ASP A 131 15.79 -5.29 -21.94
C ASP A 131 15.28 -6.39 -20.99
N LYS A 132 14.35 -6.06 -20.09
CA LYS A 132 13.83 -6.98 -19.06
C LYS A 132 12.32 -7.02 -19.04
N LEU A 133 11.80 -8.22 -18.78
CA LEU A 133 10.40 -8.50 -18.48
C LEU A 133 10.27 -9.11 -17.09
N LEU A 134 9.12 -8.94 -16.47
CA LEU A 134 8.75 -9.60 -15.22
C LEU A 134 7.79 -10.76 -15.48
N GLY A 135 7.80 -11.77 -14.61
CA GLY A 135 6.72 -12.75 -14.61
C GLY A 135 5.37 -12.05 -14.39
N LEU A 136 4.34 -12.42 -15.15
CA LEU A 136 3.04 -11.70 -15.22
C LEU A 136 2.43 -11.40 -13.83
N SER A 137 2.55 -12.34 -12.88
CA SER A 137 2.05 -12.14 -11.52
C SER A 137 2.80 -11.05 -10.73
N LYS A 138 4.00 -10.65 -11.17
CA LYS A 138 4.83 -9.70 -10.43
C LYS A 138 4.31 -8.27 -10.55
N TYR A 139 3.77 -7.89 -11.70
CA TYR A 139 3.11 -6.59 -11.89
C TYR A 139 1.98 -6.38 -10.88
N THR A 140 1.11 -7.39 -10.74
CA THR A 140 0.03 -7.36 -9.74
C THR A 140 0.57 -7.31 -8.30
N ARG A 141 1.61 -8.09 -7.97
CA ARG A 141 2.19 -8.09 -6.62
C ARG A 141 2.84 -6.75 -6.26
N ILE A 142 3.53 -6.11 -7.21
CA ILE A 142 4.09 -4.77 -7.02
C ILE A 142 2.98 -3.74 -6.80
N ALA A 143 1.94 -3.77 -7.65
CA ALA A 143 0.80 -2.86 -7.50
C ALA A 143 0.10 -3.03 -6.13
N GLN A 144 -0.14 -4.26 -5.70
CA GLN A 144 -0.73 -4.54 -4.39
C GLN A 144 0.18 -4.15 -3.22
N TRP A 145 1.49 -4.34 -3.34
CA TRP A 145 2.45 -3.91 -2.32
C TRP A 145 2.48 -2.37 -2.19
N CYS A 146 2.45 -1.64 -3.31
CA CYS A 146 2.30 -0.19 -3.31
C CYS A 146 0.96 0.25 -2.69
N ALA A 147 -0.14 -0.42 -3.05
CA ALA A 147 -1.48 -0.08 -2.58
C ALA A 147 -1.65 -0.28 -1.05
N ARG A 148 -0.91 -1.19 -0.44
CA ARG A 148 -0.98 -1.48 1.00
C ARG A 148 -0.07 -0.59 1.85
N ARG A 149 -0.09 0.72 1.60
CA ARG A 149 0.70 1.70 2.38
C ARG A 149 -0.13 2.82 3.00
N GLY A 150 -1.37 2.99 2.61
CA GLY A 150 -2.21 4.12 3.04
C GLY A 150 -1.76 5.42 2.38
N THR A 151 -2.14 5.63 1.12
CA THR A 151 -1.70 6.76 0.30
C THR A 151 -2.87 7.36 -0.48
N LEU A 152 -2.66 8.47 -1.14
CA LEU A 152 -3.60 9.03 -2.11
C LEU A 152 -3.53 8.23 -3.42
N GLN A 153 -4.62 8.22 -4.19
CA GLN A 153 -4.66 7.49 -5.46
C GLN A 153 -3.66 8.05 -6.47
N GLU A 154 -3.47 9.36 -6.48
CA GLU A 154 -2.51 10.06 -7.34
C GLU A 154 -1.06 9.64 -7.03
N GLU A 155 -0.71 9.55 -5.75
CA GLU A 155 0.61 9.06 -5.31
C GLU A 155 0.78 7.58 -5.64
N LEU A 156 -0.27 6.77 -5.46
CA LEU A 156 -0.26 5.34 -5.77
C LEU A 156 0.06 5.08 -7.25
N ASN A 157 -0.50 5.86 -8.16
CA ASN A 157 -0.17 5.80 -9.58
C ASN A 157 1.34 5.98 -9.83
N VAL A 158 1.90 7.04 -9.24
CA VAL A 158 3.33 7.36 -9.37
C VAL A 158 4.20 6.26 -8.76
N MET A 159 3.83 5.76 -7.59
CA MET A 159 4.58 4.69 -6.90
C MET A 159 4.63 3.41 -7.75
N ILE A 160 3.50 2.99 -8.31
CA ILE A 160 3.43 1.80 -9.18
C ILE A 160 4.27 2.02 -10.43
N ALA A 161 4.11 3.17 -11.12
CA ALA A 161 4.84 3.46 -12.34
C ALA A 161 6.36 3.45 -12.12
N ASN A 162 6.84 4.16 -11.09
CA ASN A 162 8.26 4.23 -10.78
C ASN A 162 8.84 2.86 -10.45
N GLU A 163 8.10 2.02 -9.72
CA GLU A 163 8.58 0.69 -9.36
C GLU A 163 8.65 -0.24 -10.57
N ILE A 164 7.65 -0.20 -11.46
CA ILE A 164 7.66 -0.97 -12.71
C ILE A 164 8.80 -0.52 -13.63
N GLN A 165 9.00 0.79 -13.80
CA GLN A 165 10.12 1.33 -14.56
C GLN A 165 11.46 0.78 -14.06
N ARG A 166 11.66 0.85 -12.75
CA ARG A 166 12.91 0.40 -12.10
C ARG A 166 13.16 -1.10 -12.31
N GLN A 167 12.10 -1.93 -12.25
CA GLN A 167 12.22 -3.38 -12.36
C GLN A 167 12.36 -3.87 -13.79
N CYS A 168 11.72 -3.20 -14.74
CA CYS A 168 11.75 -3.56 -16.16
C CYS A 168 12.83 -2.83 -16.95
N GLU A 169 13.53 -1.87 -16.34
CA GLU A 169 14.55 -1.03 -17.00
C GLU A 169 14.01 -0.41 -18.31
N THR A 170 12.80 0.17 -18.24
CA THR A 170 12.11 0.80 -19.37
C THR A 170 11.75 2.25 -19.06
N GLU A 171 11.74 3.10 -20.08
CA GLU A 171 11.28 4.48 -19.98
C GLU A 171 9.79 4.66 -20.31
N HIS A 172 9.11 3.57 -20.67
CA HIS A 172 7.74 3.63 -21.20
C HIS A 172 6.78 2.85 -20.31
N VAL A 173 6.26 3.49 -19.28
CA VAL A 173 5.25 2.93 -18.37
C VAL A 173 4.05 3.86 -18.26
N GLY A 174 2.85 3.30 -18.41
CA GLY A 174 1.60 3.97 -18.10
C GLY A 174 0.85 3.23 -17.00
N VAL A 175 0.31 3.95 -16.02
CA VAL A 175 -0.58 3.39 -15.01
C VAL A 175 -1.87 4.18 -14.98
N TYR A 176 -2.99 3.48 -15.17
CA TYR A 176 -4.33 4.04 -15.02
C TYR A 176 -5.03 3.32 -13.87
N ILE A 177 -5.55 4.07 -12.91
CA ILE A 177 -6.33 3.54 -11.79
C ILE A 177 -7.74 4.10 -11.85
N GLN A 178 -8.71 3.21 -11.70
CA GLN A 178 -10.13 3.50 -11.53
C GLN A 178 -10.59 2.89 -10.21
N ALA A 179 -11.03 3.73 -9.25
CA ALA A 179 -11.38 3.26 -7.93
C ALA A 179 -12.50 4.07 -7.27
N THR A 180 -13.22 3.42 -6.37
CA THR A 180 -14.16 4.03 -5.43
C THR A 180 -13.45 4.31 -4.11
N HIS A 181 -13.92 5.33 -3.41
CA HIS A 181 -13.34 5.80 -2.16
C HIS A 181 -14.35 5.80 -1.03
N GLY A 182 -14.16 4.95 -0.04
CA GLY A 182 -15.04 4.90 1.14
C GLY A 182 -15.14 6.24 1.89
N CYS A 183 -14.13 7.09 1.80
CA CYS A 183 -14.18 8.44 2.37
C CYS A 183 -15.18 9.38 1.66
N CYS A 184 -15.57 9.08 0.44
CA CYS A 184 -16.60 9.81 -0.32
C CYS A 184 -17.95 9.08 -0.31
N GLU A 185 -17.95 7.74 -0.25
CA GLU A 185 -19.16 6.92 -0.33
C GLU A 185 -19.84 6.71 1.02
N ASN A 186 -19.03 6.42 2.08
CA ASN A 186 -19.56 5.96 3.38
C ASN A 186 -19.68 7.08 4.42
N ARG A 187 -19.22 8.27 4.12
CA ARG A 187 -19.25 9.44 5.01
C ARG A 187 -19.17 10.75 4.22
N GLY A 188 -19.31 11.89 4.91
CA GLY A 188 -19.18 13.21 4.30
C GLY A 188 -20.25 13.45 3.24
N ILE A 189 -19.84 13.54 1.98
CA ILE A 189 -20.73 13.82 0.84
C ILE A 189 -21.67 12.66 0.49
N MET A 190 -21.37 11.43 0.92
CA MET A 190 -22.16 10.21 0.63
C MET A 190 -22.44 9.99 -0.87
N ALA A 191 -21.46 10.20 -1.71
CA ALA A 191 -21.59 10.06 -3.16
C ALA A 191 -21.44 8.59 -3.58
N HIS A 192 -22.50 7.81 -3.49
CA HIS A 192 -22.52 6.35 -3.69
C HIS A 192 -22.10 5.85 -5.08
N SER A 193 -21.97 6.69 -6.07
CA SER A 193 -21.51 6.32 -7.42
C SER A 193 -20.26 7.06 -7.82
N SER A 194 -19.55 7.63 -6.85
CA SER A 194 -18.33 8.38 -7.13
C SER A 194 -17.21 7.45 -7.57
N LEU A 195 -16.69 7.68 -8.77
CA LEU A 195 -15.60 6.93 -9.35
C LEU A 195 -14.45 7.87 -9.69
N THR A 196 -13.31 7.66 -9.08
CA THR A 196 -12.10 8.46 -9.34
C THR A 196 -11.21 7.74 -10.35
N GLN A 197 -10.76 8.48 -11.33
CA GLN A 197 -9.85 7.99 -12.38
C GLN A 197 -8.58 8.83 -12.37
N THR A 198 -7.44 8.18 -12.32
CA THR A 198 -6.12 8.82 -12.35
C THR A 198 -5.19 8.11 -13.33
N THR A 199 -4.33 8.87 -13.98
CA THR A 199 -3.37 8.33 -14.94
C THR A 199 -2.00 8.96 -14.73
N VAL A 200 -0.97 8.16 -14.88
CA VAL A 200 0.42 8.62 -14.99
C VAL A 200 1.08 7.96 -16.20
N LEU A 201 1.89 8.73 -16.91
CA LEU A 201 2.76 8.27 -17.98
C LEU A 201 4.21 8.62 -17.62
N ARG A 202 5.11 7.71 -17.84
CA ARG A 202 6.55 7.81 -17.64
C ARG A 202 7.27 7.36 -18.90
#